data_77cbf20b57852e95ffd53af0074adf52
#
_entry.id   77cbf20b57852e95ffd53af0074adf52
#
_cell.length_a   1.000
_cell.length_b   1.000
_cell.length_c   1.000
_cell.angle_alpha   90.00
_cell.angle_beta   90.00
_cell.angle_gamma   90.00
#
_symmetry.space_group_name_H-M   'P 1'
#
loop_
_entity.id
_entity.type
_entity.pdbx_description
1 polymer ?
#
loop_
_entity_poly.entity_id
_entity_poly.type
_entity_poly.pdbx_seq_one_letter_code
_entity_poly.pdbx_strand_id
1 'polypeptide(L)'
;MSEKADVKSSRMQKGRKTINYLQKLKDEGTPIVQMCPGPRDQFWTMAAEMADVDICRLTVPGDGSDPEMQIKLAPYWIKCVRNAAKIIHINFYMQTPTYASKEAAVANGALYMNCGADSLLPMGITNETLKYMADNYLVVFGHIGALSGWQTSRQGGYKRLGQTAESAMEVFKMGYEYQENGMMAMTIELT
;
A
#
# COMPACT_ATOMS: atom_id res chain seq x y z
N MET A 1 -18.36 20.13 -23.82
CA MET A 1 -17.01 20.58 -23.38
C MET A 1 -16.92 20.93 -21.89
N SER A 2 -18.01 20.76 -21.10
CA SER A 2 -18.02 21.12 -19.65
C SER A 2 -17.62 19.98 -18.69
N GLU A 3 -17.84 18.71 -19.07
CA GLU A 3 -17.57 17.57 -18.18
C GLU A 3 -16.08 17.32 -17.84
N LYS A 4 -15.15 17.70 -18.74
CA LYS A 4 -13.71 17.52 -18.47
C LYS A 4 -13.11 18.57 -17.53
N ALA A 5 -13.78 19.69 -17.32
CA ALA A 5 -13.30 20.76 -16.42
C ALA A 5 -13.65 20.42 -14.95
N ASP A 6 -14.78 19.76 -14.69
CA ASP A 6 -15.23 19.43 -13.33
C ASP A 6 -14.43 18.28 -12.69
N VAL A 7 -13.98 17.31 -13.50
CA VAL A 7 -13.12 16.22 -13.02
C VAL A 7 -11.74 16.75 -12.53
N LYS A 8 -11.25 17.83 -13.14
CA LYS A 8 -9.99 18.46 -12.71
C LYS A 8 -10.11 19.22 -11.40
N SER A 9 -11.27 19.80 -11.10
CA SER A 9 -11.49 20.59 -9.89
C SER A 9 -11.64 19.72 -8.64
N SER A 10 -12.21 18.51 -8.77
CA SER A 10 -12.39 17.58 -7.64
C SER A 10 -11.07 16.97 -7.14
N ARG A 11 -10.05 16.87 -8.01
CA ARG A 11 -8.71 16.36 -7.65
C ARG A 11 -7.79 17.42 -7.04
N MET A 12 -8.03 18.70 -7.26
CA MET A 12 -7.22 19.78 -6.69
C MET A 12 -7.57 20.05 -5.23
N GLN A 13 -7.37 19.07 -4.35
CA GLN A 13 -7.44 19.33 -2.92
C GLN A 13 -6.19 20.05 -2.44
N LYS A 14 -6.38 21.13 -1.68
CA LYS A 14 -5.30 21.85 -1.00
C LYS A 14 -4.72 21.11 0.21
N GLY A 15 -5.22 19.93 0.53
CA GLY A 15 -4.83 19.11 1.68
C GLY A 15 -4.30 17.74 1.29
N ARG A 16 -3.72 17.04 2.27
CA ARG A 16 -3.18 15.69 2.14
C ARG A 16 -4.26 14.72 1.63
N LYS A 17 -3.92 13.90 0.63
CA LYS A 17 -4.78 12.86 0.08
C LYS A 17 -4.85 11.68 1.06
N THR A 18 -5.80 11.73 1.99
CA THR A 18 -6.04 10.70 3.01
C THR A 18 -6.91 9.57 2.48
N ILE A 19 -7.15 8.54 3.30
CA ILE A 19 -8.09 7.46 2.95
C ILE A 19 -9.50 8.00 2.65
N ASN A 20 -9.95 9.04 3.34
CA ASN A 20 -11.25 9.68 3.10
C ASN A 20 -11.31 10.35 1.73
N TYR A 21 -10.21 10.93 1.25
CA TYR A 21 -10.13 11.45 -0.11
C TYR A 21 -10.25 10.32 -1.14
N LEU A 22 -9.55 9.21 -0.94
CA LEU A 22 -9.64 8.04 -1.84
C LEU A 22 -11.06 7.45 -1.85
N GLN A 23 -11.70 7.36 -0.68
CA GLN A 23 -13.07 6.90 -0.57
C GLN A 23 -14.02 7.82 -1.33
N LYS A 24 -13.85 9.14 -1.21
CA LYS A 24 -14.64 10.11 -1.97
C LYS A 24 -14.50 9.90 -3.49
N LEU A 25 -13.29 9.73 -4.02
CA LEU A 25 -13.09 9.44 -5.44
C LEU A 25 -13.83 8.17 -5.88
N LYS A 26 -13.75 7.12 -5.06
CA LYS A 26 -14.47 5.86 -5.30
C LYS A 26 -15.98 6.07 -5.36
N ASP A 27 -16.55 6.79 -4.40
CA ASP A 27 -17.99 7.06 -4.31
C ASP A 27 -18.48 7.89 -5.50
N GLU A 28 -17.63 8.78 -6.02
CA GLU A 28 -17.89 9.60 -7.22
C GLU A 28 -17.65 8.84 -8.54
N GLY A 29 -17.20 7.58 -8.48
CA GLY A 29 -16.81 6.82 -9.68
C GLY A 29 -15.59 7.36 -10.39
N THR A 30 -14.78 8.19 -9.73
CA THR A 30 -13.54 8.75 -10.28
C THR A 30 -12.41 7.74 -10.12
N PRO A 31 -11.70 7.38 -11.20
CA PRO A 31 -10.58 6.44 -11.11
C PRO A 31 -9.48 6.95 -10.17
N ILE A 32 -8.99 6.09 -9.29
CA ILE A 32 -7.86 6.36 -8.41
C ILE A 32 -6.59 5.95 -9.15
N VAL A 33 -5.63 6.86 -9.27
CA VAL A 33 -4.36 6.63 -9.96
C VAL A 33 -3.28 6.32 -8.93
N GLN A 34 -2.70 5.13 -9.02
CA GLN A 34 -1.56 4.74 -8.20
C GLN A 34 -0.30 4.63 -9.04
N MET A 35 0.79 5.19 -8.54
CA MET A 35 2.12 5.02 -9.11
C MET A 35 3.03 4.27 -8.14
N CYS A 36 3.81 3.34 -8.69
CA CYS A 36 4.86 2.63 -7.96
C CYS A 36 6.21 3.02 -8.56
N PRO A 37 6.82 4.12 -8.09
CA PRO A 37 8.03 4.66 -8.72
C PRO A 37 9.28 3.82 -8.49
N GLY A 38 9.18 2.82 -7.63
CA GLY A 38 10.33 2.09 -7.14
C GLY A 38 11.13 2.88 -6.10
N PRO A 39 12.10 2.24 -5.46
CA PRO A 39 12.77 2.75 -4.27
C PRO A 39 13.94 3.71 -4.55
N ARG A 40 13.96 4.46 -5.62
CA ARG A 40 15.22 5.08 -6.08
C ARG A 40 15.50 6.45 -5.47
N ASP A 41 14.50 7.31 -5.35
CA ASP A 41 14.64 8.61 -4.68
C ASP A 41 13.26 9.28 -4.45
N GLN A 42 13.29 10.37 -3.67
CA GLN A 42 12.09 11.15 -3.35
C GLN A 42 11.57 11.98 -4.55
N PHE A 43 12.39 12.21 -5.57
CA PHE A 43 12.01 13.04 -6.71
C PHE A 43 10.91 12.40 -7.55
N TRP A 44 10.87 11.06 -7.61
CA TRP A 44 9.79 10.32 -8.24
C TRP A 44 8.44 10.58 -7.57
N THR A 45 8.42 10.62 -6.24
CA THR A 45 7.19 10.92 -5.50
C THR A 45 6.77 12.38 -5.67
N MET A 46 7.73 13.31 -5.73
CA MET A 46 7.45 14.71 -6.07
C MET A 46 6.87 14.84 -7.49
N ALA A 47 7.43 14.17 -8.46
CA ALA A 47 6.94 14.18 -9.83
C ALA A 47 5.52 13.60 -9.92
N ALA A 48 5.23 12.52 -9.18
CA ALA A 48 3.91 11.95 -9.08
C ALA A 48 2.90 12.94 -8.46
N GLU A 49 3.28 13.63 -7.39
CA GLU A 49 2.46 14.67 -6.77
C GLU A 49 2.18 15.82 -7.73
N MET A 50 3.19 16.30 -8.46
CA MET A 50 3.03 17.34 -9.47
C MET A 50 2.15 16.91 -10.65
N ALA A 51 2.15 15.62 -10.99
CA ALA A 51 1.27 15.02 -12.00
C ALA A 51 -0.14 14.70 -11.46
N ASP A 52 -0.45 15.11 -10.23
CA ASP A 52 -1.73 14.85 -9.55
C ASP A 52 -2.09 13.37 -9.39
N VAL A 53 -1.08 12.50 -9.27
CA VAL A 53 -1.27 11.09 -8.91
C VAL A 53 -1.86 11.00 -7.50
N ASP A 54 -2.74 10.04 -7.26
CA ASP A 54 -3.44 9.94 -5.98
C ASP A 54 -2.63 9.18 -4.94
N ILE A 55 -2.04 8.06 -5.33
CA ILE A 55 -1.27 7.18 -4.43
C ILE A 55 0.13 6.95 -4.98
N CYS A 56 1.13 7.10 -4.13
CA CYS A 56 2.48 6.61 -4.38
C CYS A 56 2.75 5.39 -3.48
N ARG A 57 3.01 4.23 -4.09
CA ARG A 57 3.53 3.07 -3.35
C ARG A 57 5.01 3.29 -3.11
N LEU A 58 5.38 3.37 -1.86
CA LEU A 58 6.75 3.64 -1.43
C LEU A 58 7.40 2.37 -0.88
N THR A 59 8.61 2.06 -1.35
CA THR A 59 9.48 1.04 -0.78
C THR A 59 10.79 1.67 -0.31
N VAL A 60 11.53 0.99 0.57
CA VAL A 60 12.87 1.44 0.95
C VAL A 60 13.84 1.17 -0.19
N PRO A 61 14.76 2.10 -0.50
CA PRO A 61 15.82 1.86 -1.48
C PRO A 61 16.68 0.65 -1.12
N GLY A 62 17.12 -0.07 -2.14
CA GLY A 62 17.99 -1.24 -2.00
C GLY A 62 17.52 -2.39 -2.87
N ASP A 63 18.37 -3.38 -3.00
CA ASP A 63 18.13 -4.59 -3.81
C ASP A 63 17.56 -5.76 -2.98
N GLY A 64 17.32 -5.54 -1.68
CA GLY A 64 16.87 -6.60 -0.77
C GLY A 64 18.01 -7.46 -0.20
N SER A 65 19.26 -7.17 -0.53
CA SER A 65 20.42 -7.93 -0.04
C SER A 65 20.70 -7.74 1.46
N ASP A 66 20.24 -6.62 2.03
CA ASP A 66 20.37 -6.30 3.45
C ASP A 66 19.01 -5.89 4.05
N PRO A 67 18.20 -6.88 4.48
CA PRO A 67 16.89 -6.60 5.08
C PRO A 67 16.96 -5.78 6.38
N GLU A 68 18.01 -5.96 7.19
CA GLU A 68 18.15 -5.22 8.44
C GLU A 68 18.41 -3.73 8.17
N MET A 69 19.26 -3.43 7.20
CA MET A 69 19.52 -2.05 6.79
C MET A 69 18.26 -1.40 6.25
N GLN A 70 17.48 -2.11 5.42
CA GLN A 70 16.23 -1.61 4.90
C GLN A 70 15.23 -1.28 6.02
N ILE A 71 15.10 -2.13 7.03
CA ILE A 71 14.25 -1.89 8.20
C ILE A 71 14.68 -0.63 8.95
N LYS A 72 15.99 -0.47 9.19
CA LYS A 72 16.55 0.69 9.88
C LYS A 72 16.34 2.00 9.08
N LEU A 73 16.43 1.94 7.76
CA LEU A 73 16.26 3.10 6.88
C LEU A 73 14.80 3.53 6.70
N ALA A 74 13.84 2.63 6.85
CA ALA A 74 12.44 2.89 6.55
C ALA A 74 11.88 4.17 7.20
N PRO A 75 12.04 4.42 8.52
CA PRO A 75 11.52 5.63 9.16
C PRO A 75 12.11 6.93 8.58
N TYR A 76 13.40 6.93 8.28
CA TYR A 76 14.08 8.09 7.67
C TYR A 76 13.62 8.31 6.25
N TRP A 77 13.49 7.23 5.48
CA TRP A 77 13.07 7.27 4.10
C TRP A 77 11.65 7.81 3.96
N ILE A 78 10.71 7.30 4.74
CA ILE A 78 9.33 7.80 4.77
C ILE A 78 9.31 9.30 5.09
N LYS A 79 10.07 9.75 6.10
CA LYS A 79 10.17 11.19 6.45
C LYS A 79 10.75 12.02 5.31
N CYS A 80 11.80 11.53 4.65
CA CYS A 80 12.44 12.20 3.52
C CYS A 80 11.42 12.41 2.37
N VAL A 81 10.75 11.34 1.98
CA VAL A 81 9.74 11.38 0.90
C VAL A 81 8.55 12.27 1.30
N ARG A 82 8.04 12.16 2.53
CA ARG A 82 6.94 13.00 3.01
C ARG A 82 7.32 14.49 3.10
N ASN A 83 8.58 14.78 3.39
CA ASN A 83 9.06 16.17 3.38
C ASN A 83 9.14 16.74 1.97
N ALA A 84 9.41 15.93 0.97
CA ALA A 84 9.48 16.33 -0.42
C ALA A 84 8.08 16.40 -1.09
N ALA A 85 7.19 15.46 -0.77
CA ALA A 85 5.83 15.35 -1.30
C ALA A 85 4.81 15.44 -0.15
N LYS A 86 4.08 16.57 -0.08
CA LYS A 86 3.23 16.92 1.07
C LYS A 86 1.80 16.40 0.95
N ILE A 87 1.31 16.23 -0.27
CA ILE A 87 -0.11 16.06 -0.57
C ILE A 87 -0.44 14.61 -0.93
N ILE A 88 0.37 13.97 -1.76
CA ILE A 88 0.13 12.62 -2.28
C ILE A 88 -0.05 11.58 -1.15
N HIS A 89 -0.96 10.62 -1.34
CA HIS A 89 -1.12 9.49 -0.43
C HIS A 89 0.09 8.55 -0.52
N ILE A 90 0.81 8.38 0.57
CA ILE A 90 1.95 7.45 0.65
C ILE A 90 1.46 6.11 1.19
N ASN A 91 1.39 5.10 0.31
CA ASN A 91 1.18 3.71 0.67
C ASN A 91 2.54 3.03 0.86
N PHE A 92 2.92 2.76 2.10
CA PHE A 92 4.24 2.20 2.42
C PHE A 92 4.24 0.68 2.40
N TYR A 93 5.09 0.11 1.53
CA TYR A 93 5.34 -1.32 1.49
C TYR A 93 6.19 -1.73 2.70
N MET A 94 5.61 -2.53 3.59
CA MET A 94 6.30 -3.03 4.78
C MET A 94 7.26 -4.16 4.39
N GLN A 95 8.52 -4.05 4.83
CA GLN A 95 9.50 -5.13 4.63
C GLN A 95 9.21 -6.30 5.56
N THR A 96 9.38 -7.50 5.06
CA THR A 96 9.50 -8.67 5.91
C THR A 96 10.87 -8.66 6.61
N PRO A 97 10.99 -8.97 7.90
CA PRO A 97 9.97 -9.52 8.78
C PRO A 97 9.27 -8.51 9.72
N THR A 98 9.14 -7.23 9.35
CA THR A 98 8.58 -6.19 10.25
C THR A 98 7.14 -6.47 10.72
N TYR A 99 6.47 -7.45 10.13
CA TYR A 99 5.13 -7.93 10.47
C TYR A 99 5.08 -9.45 10.72
N ALA A 100 6.18 -10.02 11.21
CA ALA A 100 6.26 -11.45 11.50
C ALA A 100 5.37 -11.90 12.67
N SER A 101 4.99 -10.98 13.55
CA SER A 101 3.92 -11.16 14.54
C SER A 101 2.96 -9.97 14.48
N LYS A 102 1.75 -10.14 15.03
CA LYS A 102 0.75 -9.07 15.06
C LYS A 102 1.19 -7.87 15.88
N GLU A 103 1.93 -8.09 16.97
CA GLU A 103 2.50 -7.03 17.81
C GLU A 103 3.58 -6.25 17.05
N ALA A 104 4.47 -6.96 16.35
CA ALA A 104 5.49 -6.33 15.50
C ALA A 104 4.83 -5.54 14.36
N ALA A 105 3.78 -6.08 13.74
CA ALA A 105 3.05 -5.41 12.67
C ALA A 105 2.45 -4.07 13.14
N VAL A 106 1.85 -4.04 14.33
CA VAL A 106 1.28 -2.81 14.90
C VAL A 106 2.38 -1.84 15.31
N ALA A 107 3.42 -2.30 16.02
CA ALA A 107 4.51 -1.42 16.47
C ALA A 107 5.23 -0.75 15.30
N ASN A 108 5.62 -1.53 14.29
CA ASN A 108 6.29 -1.00 13.10
C ASN A 108 5.32 -0.17 12.24
N GLY A 109 4.08 -0.61 12.08
CA GLY A 109 3.06 0.12 11.34
C GLY A 109 2.80 1.50 11.92
N ALA A 110 2.61 1.60 13.23
CA ALA A 110 2.44 2.87 13.93
C ALA A 110 3.66 3.79 13.77
N LEU A 111 4.88 3.24 13.85
CA LEU A 111 6.10 3.99 13.59
C LEU A 111 6.11 4.57 12.17
N TYR A 112 5.79 3.77 11.16
CA TYR A 112 5.81 4.19 9.76
C TYR A 112 4.74 5.25 9.46
N MET A 113 3.53 5.10 10.00
CA MET A 113 2.48 6.11 9.86
C MET A 113 2.87 7.42 10.55
N ASN A 114 3.47 7.36 11.75
CA ASN A 114 4.00 8.55 12.43
C ASN A 114 5.15 9.23 11.67
N CYS A 115 5.88 8.47 10.86
CA CYS A 115 6.92 9.02 9.97
C CYS A 115 6.34 9.68 8.71
N GLY A 116 5.08 9.46 8.39
CA GLY A 116 4.41 10.13 7.28
C GLY A 116 3.77 9.24 6.23
N ALA A 117 3.77 7.92 6.40
CA ALA A 117 2.92 7.03 5.60
C ALA A 117 1.44 7.32 5.87
N ASP A 118 0.58 7.15 4.86
CA ASP A 118 -0.88 7.27 4.98
C ASP A 118 -1.54 5.91 5.11
N SER A 119 -0.92 4.89 4.55
CA SER A 119 -1.35 3.50 4.63
C SER A 119 -0.15 2.55 4.55
N LEU A 120 -0.39 1.32 4.95
CA LEU A 120 0.61 0.26 5.06
C LEU A 120 0.25 -0.87 4.10
N LEU A 121 1.23 -1.47 3.47
CA LEU A 121 1.08 -2.62 2.59
C LEU A 121 1.96 -3.78 3.06
N PRO A 122 1.54 -4.56 4.06
CA PRO A 122 2.18 -5.84 4.36
C PRO A 122 1.74 -6.91 3.35
N MET A 123 2.65 -7.77 2.92
CA MET A 123 2.33 -8.86 2.01
C MET A 123 2.07 -10.17 2.76
N GLY A 124 1.00 -10.87 2.38
CA GLY A 124 0.74 -12.23 2.85
C GLY A 124 0.61 -12.37 4.37
N ILE A 125 0.02 -11.37 5.00
CA ILE A 125 -0.32 -11.43 6.42
C ILE A 125 -1.51 -12.35 6.68
N THR A 126 -1.64 -12.84 7.89
CA THR A 126 -2.80 -13.60 8.32
C THR A 126 -4.01 -12.68 8.57
N ASN A 127 -5.22 -13.23 8.46
CA ASN A 127 -6.44 -12.50 8.82
C ASN A 127 -6.41 -11.97 10.26
N GLU A 128 -5.83 -12.74 11.20
CA GLU A 128 -5.63 -12.33 12.58
C GLU A 128 -4.73 -11.09 12.68
N THR A 129 -3.60 -11.09 11.98
CA THR A 129 -2.68 -9.94 11.98
C THR A 129 -3.32 -8.71 11.34
N LEU A 130 -4.01 -8.87 10.21
CA LEU A 130 -4.73 -7.79 9.54
C LEU A 130 -5.76 -7.17 10.48
N LYS A 131 -6.62 -8.02 11.08
CA LYS A 131 -7.63 -7.56 12.03
C LYS A 131 -7.00 -6.83 13.21
N TYR A 132 -5.92 -7.35 13.78
CA TYR A 132 -5.22 -6.73 14.89
C TYR A 132 -4.65 -5.35 14.53
N MET A 133 -4.11 -5.19 13.31
CA MET A 133 -3.68 -3.88 12.80
C MET A 133 -4.85 -2.91 12.65
N ALA A 134 -5.96 -3.36 12.06
CA ALA A 134 -7.17 -2.55 11.87
C ALA A 134 -7.80 -2.12 13.20
N ASP A 135 -7.90 -3.03 14.17
CA ASP A 135 -8.41 -2.75 15.52
C ASP A 135 -7.52 -1.73 16.28
N ASN A 136 -6.25 -1.61 15.90
CA ASN A 136 -5.32 -0.57 16.39
C ASN A 136 -5.27 0.68 15.50
N TYR A 137 -6.32 0.92 14.70
CA TYR A 137 -6.49 2.12 13.85
C TYR A 137 -5.44 2.32 12.77
N LEU A 138 -4.74 1.27 12.36
CA LEU A 138 -3.82 1.35 11.22
C LEU A 138 -4.61 1.24 9.91
N VAL A 139 -4.24 2.06 8.94
CA VAL A 139 -4.79 1.99 7.58
C VAL A 139 -4.01 0.94 6.81
N VAL A 140 -4.62 -0.21 6.53
CA VAL A 140 -3.97 -1.34 5.86
C VAL A 140 -4.55 -1.54 4.47
N PHE A 141 -3.66 -1.63 3.48
CA PHE A 141 -3.96 -2.09 2.13
C PHE A 141 -3.54 -3.55 2.03
N GLY A 142 -4.44 -4.39 1.54
CA GLY A 142 -4.15 -5.82 1.34
C GLY A 142 -3.38 -6.06 0.05
N HIS A 143 -2.71 -7.20 0.00
CA HIS A 143 -2.07 -7.71 -1.20
C HIS A 143 -2.45 -9.17 -1.40
N ILE A 144 -3.10 -9.47 -2.51
CA ILE A 144 -3.57 -10.81 -2.87
C ILE A 144 -3.06 -11.23 -4.26
N GLY A 145 -3.22 -12.50 -4.58
CA GLY A 145 -2.64 -13.08 -5.77
C GLY A 145 -1.22 -13.58 -5.51
N ALA A 146 -0.30 -13.34 -6.43
CA ALA A 146 1.09 -13.71 -6.24
C ALA A 146 1.73 -12.88 -5.12
N LEU A 147 2.35 -13.57 -4.18
CA LEU A 147 3.06 -12.95 -3.06
C LEU A 147 4.56 -12.93 -3.35
N SER A 148 5.27 -11.94 -2.84
CA SER A 148 6.73 -11.84 -2.90
C SER A 148 7.37 -12.09 -1.53
N GLY A 149 8.71 -12.15 -1.49
CA GLY A 149 9.44 -12.42 -0.26
C GLY A 149 9.30 -13.87 0.21
N TRP A 150 9.33 -14.10 1.50
CA TRP A 150 9.27 -15.45 2.08
C TRP A 150 7.94 -16.17 1.85
N GLN A 151 6.86 -15.42 1.65
CA GLN A 151 5.53 -15.98 1.43
C GLN A 151 5.43 -16.77 0.10
N THR A 152 6.29 -16.48 -0.86
CA THR A 152 6.33 -17.24 -2.13
C THR A 152 6.60 -18.72 -1.92
N SER A 153 7.35 -19.07 -0.87
CA SER A 153 7.65 -20.48 -0.55
C SER A 153 6.37 -21.28 -0.30
N ARG A 154 5.40 -20.68 0.39
CA ARG A 154 4.10 -21.33 0.64
C ARG A 154 3.26 -21.51 -0.63
N GLN A 155 3.43 -20.62 -1.60
CA GLN A 155 2.76 -20.68 -2.90
C GLN A 155 3.50 -21.58 -3.92
N GLY A 156 4.65 -22.14 -3.56
CA GLY A 156 5.49 -22.91 -4.47
C GLY A 156 6.22 -22.06 -5.51
N GLY A 157 6.60 -20.84 -5.14
CA GLY A 157 7.31 -19.87 -5.95
C GLY A 157 6.42 -18.69 -6.40
N TYR A 158 7.06 -17.72 -7.05
CA TYR A 158 6.36 -16.56 -7.61
C TYR A 158 5.71 -16.94 -8.94
N LYS A 159 4.42 -17.13 -8.94
CA LYS A 159 3.66 -17.63 -10.09
C LYS A 159 2.30 -16.95 -10.18
N ARG A 160 1.73 -16.98 -11.40
CA ARG A 160 0.37 -16.51 -11.64
C ARG A 160 -0.65 -17.42 -10.93
N LEU A 161 -1.59 -16.80 -10.22
CA LEU A 161 -2.73 -17.47 -9.60
C LEU A 161 -4.02 -17.16 -10.39
N GLY A 162 -5.11 -17.85 -10.07
CA GLY A 162 -6.40 -17.57 -10.71
C GLY A 162 -6.57 -18.11 -12.14
N GLN A 163 -5.67 -19.00 -12.60
CA GLN A 163 -5.73 -19.58 -13.96
C GLN A 163 -6.79 -20.67 -14.13
N THR A 164 -7.29 -21.23 -13.04
CA THR A 164 -8.42 -22.17 -13.02
C THR A 164 -9.56 -21.56 -12.21
N ALA A 165 -10.78 -22.08 -12.39
CA ALA A 165 -11.95 -21.60 -11.64
C ALA A 165 -11.72 -21.74 -10.13
N GLU A 166 -11.13 -22.87 -9.69
CA GLU A 166 -10.83 -23.13 -8.28
C GLU A 166 -9.83 -22.10 -7.74
N SER A 167 -8.70 -21.89 -8.45
CA SER A 167 -7.69 -20.92 -7.97
C SER A 167 -8.16 -19.47 -8.06
N ALA A 168 -9.04 -19.13 -9.01
CA ALA A 168 -9.68 -17.82 -9.07
C ALA A 168 -10.60 -17.59 -7.86
N MET A 169 -11.38 -18.61 -7.48
CA MET A 169 -12.22 -18.56 -6.29
C MET A 169 -11.41 -18.41 -5.00
N GLU A 170 -10.23 -19.05 -4.91
CA GLU A 170 -9.33 -18.86 -3.76
C GLU A 170 -8.83 -17.41 -3.64
N VAL A 171 -8.43 -16.78 -4.76
CA VAL A 171 -8.01 -15.37 -4.77
C VAL A 171 -9.17 -14.47 -4.38
N PHE A 172 -10.36 -14.72 -4.92
CA PHE A 172 -11.56 -13.96 -4.59
C PHE A 172 -11.92 -14.07 -3.11
N LYS A 173 -11.90 -15.30 -2.57
CA LYS A 173 -12.17 -15.57 -1.15
C LYS A 173 -11.17 -14.86 -0.24
N MET A 174 -9.88 -14.90 -0.59
CA MET A 174 -8.84 -14.19 0.16
C MET A 174 -9.14 -12.67 0.22
N GLY A 175 -9.54 -12.07 -0.90
CA GLY A 175 -9.90 -10.65 -0.94
C GLY A 175 -11.10 -10.32 -0.05
N TYR A 176 -12.10 -11.20 -0.05
CA TYR A 176 -13.29 -11.04 0.78
C TYR A 176 -12.96 -11.15 2.27
N GLU A 177 -12.19 -12.16 2.66
CA GLU A 177 -11.74 -12.34 4.02
C GLU A 177 -10.91 -11.15 4.51
N TYR A 178 -10.04 -10.60 3.66
CA TYR A 178 -9.27 -9.40 4.01
C TYR A 178 -10.18 -8.19 4.22
N GLN A 179 -11.17 -8.00 3.37
CA GLN A 179 -12.15 -6.92 3.53
C GLN A 179 -12.91 -7.04 4.87
N GLU A 180 -13.37 -8.21 5.24
CA GLU A 180 -14.07 -8.46 6.51
C GLU A 180 -13.18 -8.23 7.73
N ASN A 181 -11.85 -8.38 7.58
CA ASN A 181 -10.88 -8.13 8.63
C ASN A 181 -10.33 -6.69 8.65
N GLY A 182 -10.97 -5.76 7.93
CA GLY A 182 -10.69 -4.32 8.05
C GLY A 182 -9.70 -3.76 7.03
N MET A 183 -9.41 -4.50 5.95
CA MET A 183 -8.65 -3.97 4.83
C MET A 183 -9.43 -2.84 4.13
N MET A 184 -8.73 -1.73 3.83
CA MET A 184 -9.36 -0.55 3.22
C MET A 184 -9.17 -0.45 1.70
N ALA A 185 -8.14 -1.05 1.16
CA ALA A 185 -7.89 -1.17 -0.28
C ALA A 185 -7.07 -2.41 -0.57
N MET A 186 -6.99 -2.80 -1.84
CA MET A 186 -6.39 -4.07 -2.25
C MET A 186 -5.53 -3.91 -3.50
N THR A 187 -4.37 -4.54 -3.49
CA THR A 187 -3.59 -4.82 -4.69
C THR A 187 -3.79 -6.27 -5.07
N ILE A 188 -4.10 -6.51 -6.34
CA ILE A 188 -4.20 -7.85 -6.91
C ILE A 188 -3.05 -8.01 -7.90
N GLU A 189 -2.21 -9.00 -7.70
CA GLU A 189 -1.01 -9.19 -8.51
C GLU A 189 -0.97 -10.58 -9.16
N LEU A 190 -0.60 -10.63 -10.44
CA LEU A 190 -0.45 -11.87 -11.22
C LEU A 190 -1.65 -12.84 -11.08
N THR A 191 -2.82 -12.38 -11.38
CA THR A 191 -4.03 -13.20 -11.48
C THR A 191 -4.48 -13.35 -12.92
#